data_eff49b0ccccb1c88408204f00aa68dca
#
_entry.id   eff49b0ccccb1c88408204f00aa68dca
#
_cell.length_a   1.000
_cell.length_b   1.000
_cell.length_c   1.000
_cell.angle_alpha   90.00
_cell.angle_beta   90.00
_cell.angle_gamma   90.00
#
_symmetry.space_group_name_H-M   'P 1'
#
loop_
_entity.id
_entity.type
_entity.pdbx_description
1 polymer ?
#
loop_
_entity_poly.entity_id
_entity_poly.type
_entity_poly.pdbx_seq_one_letter_code
_entity_poly.pdbx_strand_id
1 'polypeptide(L)'
;MGGKPFLALNIAALPPHLPTEVSTAIVRGAAEKAKEAGVVIAGGHTIQDKEPKFGLVVLGLVDPEAMLTKGGLKPGDQLFLSKPLGFGVATTAHKRELL
;
A
#
# COMPACT_ATOMS: atom_id res chain seq x y z
N MET A 1 9.43 0.64 9.79
CA MET A 1 10.39 -0.30 10.38
C MET A 1 11.85 0.08 10.08
N GLY A 2 12.10 1.14 9.31
CA GLY A 2 13.44 1.61 8.95
C GLY A 2 14.15 0.84 7.84
N GLY A 3 13.47 -0.10 7.21
CA GLY A 3 14.03 -0.89 6.10
C GLY A 3 14.06 -0.13 4.78
N LYS A 4 14.98 -0.52 3.90
CA LYS A 4 15.06 -0.01 2.53
C LYS A 4 14.37 -1.02 1.59
N PRO A 5 13.25 -0.66 0.95
CA PRO A 5 12.55 -1.55 0.05
C PRO A 5 13.34 -1.74 -1.25
N PHE A 6 13.24 -2.91 -1.89
CA PHE A 6 13.88 -3.19 -3.17
C PHE A 6 13.01 -3.97 -4.16
N LEU A 7 12.03 -4.72 -3.67
CA LEU A 7 11.20 -5.58 -4.50
C LEU A 7 9.75 -5.58 -4.00
N ALA A 8 8.81 -5.65 -4.92
CA ALA A 8 7.39 -5.81 -4.61
C ALA A 8 6.74 -6.89 -5.47
N LEU A 9 5.69 -7.49 -4.91
CA LEU A 9 4.76 -8.38 -5.61
C LEU A 9 3.37 -7.80 -5.49
N ASN A 10 2.62 -7.74 -6.59
CA ASN A 10 1.25 -7.25 -6.55
C ASN A 10 0.24 -8.36 -6.25
N ILE A 11 -0.80 -8.01 -5.53
CA ILE A 11 -2.02 -8.79 -5.39
C ILE A 11 -3.16 -7.94 -5.95
N ALA A 12 -3.83 -8.45 -6.98
CA ALA A 12 -4.95 -7.80 -7.62
C ALA A 12 -6.18 -8.72 -7.59
N ALA A 13 -7.22 -8.32 -6.90
CA ALA A 13 -8.52 -8.95 -6.93
C ALA A 13 -9.48 -8.03 -7.68
N LEU A 14 -9.92 -8.43 -8.87
CA LEU A 14 -10.64 -7.55 -9.77
C LEU A 14 -11.98 -8.20 -10.22
N PRO A 15 -13.06 -7.41 -10.30
CA PRO A 15 -14.32 -7.89 -10.88
C PRO A 15 -14.13 -8.27 -12.36
N PRO A 16 -14.76 -9.36 -12.84
CA PRO A 16 -14.62 -9.78 -14.23
C PRO A 16 -15.10 -8.75 -15.26
N HIS A 17 -16.02 -7.88 -14.85
CA HIS A 17 -16.61 -6.84 -15.70
C HIS A 17 -15.97 -5.45 -15.51
N LEU A 18 -14.89 -5.37 -14.73
CA LEU A 18 -14.20 -4.09 -14.53
C LEU A 18 -13.60 -3.61 -15.86
N PRO A 19 -13.88 -2.38 -16.29
CA PRO A 19 -13.28 -1.83 -17.51
C PRO A 19 -11.76 -1.91 -17.49
N THR A 20 -11.17 -2.26 -18.62
CA THR A 20 -9.71 -2.40 -18.75
C THR A 20 -8.97 -1.10 -18.41
N GLU A 21 -9.56 0.04 -18.72
CA GLU A 21 -9.02 1.36 -18.41
C GLU A 21 -8.85 1.57 -16.90
N VAL A 22 -9.82 1.09 -16.11
CA VAL A 22 -9.79 1.18 -14.65
C VAL A 22 -8.70 0.28 -14.07
N SER A 23 -8.64 -0.99 -14.50
CA SER A 23 -7.60 -1.92 -14.05
C SER A 23 -6.21 -1.44 -14.44
N THR A 24 -6.06 -0.90 -15.65
CA THR A 24 -4.80 -0.31 -16.12
C THR A 24 -4.39 0.91 -15.28
N ALA A 25 -5.34 1.78 -14.92
CA ALA A 25 -5.06 2.95 -14.08
C ALA A 25 -4.60 2.54 -12.68
N ILE A 26 -5.22 1.51 -12.09
CA ILE A 26 -4.81 0.96 -10.77
C ILE A 26 -3.35 0.47 -10.83
N VAL A 27 -3.03 -0.37 -11.82
CA VAL A 27 -1.68 -0.94 -11.97
C VAL A 27 -0.65 0.16 -12.26
N ARG A 28 -1.00 1.14 -13.09
CA ARG A 28 -0.14 2.28 -13.39
C ARG A 28 0.20 3.09 -12.14
N GLY A 29 -0.80 3.42 -11.31
CA GLY A 29 -0.58 4.14 -10.06
C GLY A 29 0.38 3.39 -9.11
N ALA A 30 0.26 2.06 -9.02
CA ALA A 30 1.17 1.23 -8.25
C ALA A 30 2.60 1.25 -8.84
N ALA A 31 2.71 1.14 -10.16
CA ALA A 31 4.01 1.17 -10.84
C ALA A 31 4.74 2.51 -10.66
N GLU A 32 4.01 3.62 -10.72
CA GLU A 32 4.57 4.96 -10.48
C GLU A 32 5.09 5.10 -9.05
N LYS A 33 4.33 4.64 -8.05
CA LYS A 33 4.77 4.66 -6.65
C LYS A 33 5.96 3.74 -6.38
N ALA A 34 5.98 2.56 -6.97
CA ALA A 34 7.11 1.66 -6.87
C ALA A 34 8.38 2.31 -7.46
N LYS A 35 8.25 2.96 -8.63
CA LYS A 35 9.35 3.68 -9.28
C LYS A 35 9.88 4.83 -8.40
N GLU A 36 9.00 5.64 -7.79
CA GLU A 36 9.40 6.68 -6.84
C GLU A 36 10.22 6.13 -5.68
N ALA A 37 9.85 4.95 -5.17
CA ALA A 37 10.55 4.28 -4.07
C ALA A 37 11.79 3.51 -4.49
N GLY A 38 12.12 3.46 -5.80
CA GLY A 38 13.21 2.65 -6.32
C GLY A 38 12.96 1.13 -6.20
N VAL A 39 11.69 0.71 -6.22
CA VAL A 39 11.25 -0.67 -6.03
C VAL A 39 10.86 -1.29 -7.36
N VAL A 40 11.30 -2.51 -7.61
CA VAL A 40 10.89 -3.30 -8.78
C VAL A 40 9.65 -4.13 -8.42
N ILE A 41 8.59 -4.05 -9.22
CA ILE A 41 7.46 -4.99 -9.14
C ILE A 41 7.85 -6.21 -9.98
N ALA A 42 8.21 -7.30 -9.31
CA ALA A 42 8.77 -8.50 -9.96
C ALA A 42 7.71 -9.53 -10.37
N GLY A 43 6.46 -9.28 -10.03
CA GLY A 43 5.35 -10.17 -10.33
C GLY A 43 4.21 -10.01 -9.35
N GLY A 44 3.40 -11.05 -9.22
CA GLY A 44 2.27 -11.05 -8.30
C GLY A 44 1.20 -12.05 -8.73
N HIS A 45 -0.02 -11.85 -8.24
CA HIS A 45 -1.14 -12.71 -8.54
C HIS A 45 -2.42 -11.91 -8.78
N THR A 46 -3.24 -12.36 -9.72
CA THR A 46 -4.55 -11.77 -10.02
C THR A 46 -5.63 -12.81 -9.80
N ILE A 47 -6.65 -12.44 -9.04
CA ILE A 47 -7.83 -13.27 -8.77
C ILE A 47 -9.09 -12.49 -9.12
N GLN A 48 -10.21 -13.21 -9.26
CA GLN A 48 -11.53 -12.60 -9.41
C GLN A 48 -12.16 -12.35 -8.05
N ASP A 49 -12.75 -11.17 -7.87
CA ASP A 49 -13.52 -10.82 -6.69
C ASP A 49 -14.68 -9.89 -7.10
N LYS A 50 -15.68 -9.79 -6.27
CA LYS A 50 -16.85 -8.90 -6.52
C LYS A 50 -16.46 -7.41 -6.39
N GLU A 51 -15.52 -7.11 -5.50
CA GLU A 51 -15.02 -5.76 -5.27
C GLU A 51 -13.55 -5.67 -5.67
N PRO A 52 -13.12 -4.57 -6.32
CA PRO A 52 -11.71 -4.40 -6.66
C PRO A 52 -10.89 -4.22 -5.38
N LYS A 53 -9.85 -5.03 -5.24
CA LYS A 53 -8.85 -4.94 -4.18
C LYS A 53 -7.47 -4.99 -4.80
N PHE A 54 -6.60 -4.11 -4.38
CA PHE A 54 -5.24 -4.06 -4.90
C PHE A 54 -4.25 -3.72 -3.78
N GLY A 55 -3.10 -4.37 -3.80
CA GLY A 55 -2.03 -4.10 -2.86
C GLY A 55 -0.69 -4.61 -3.34
N LEU A 56 0.35 -4.17 -2.64
CA LEU A 56 1.71 -4.65 -2.85
C LEU A 56 2.22 -5.32 -1.58
N VAL A 57 2.81 -6.49 -1.75
CA VAL A 57 3.71 -7.07 -0.76
C VAL A 57 5.10 -6.51 -1.04
N VAL A 58 5.68 -5.80 -0.09
CA VAL A 58 6.97 -5.13 -0.28
C VAL A 58 8.03 -5.79 0.57
N LEU A 59 9.13 -6.18 -0.07
CA LEU A 59 10.31 -6.72 0.57
C LEU A 59 11.39 -5.66 0.64
N GLY A 60 12.07 -5.63 1.77
CA GLY A 60 13.16 -4.68 2.01
C GLY A 60 14.24 -5.29 2.89
N LEU A 61 15.33 -4.59 3.00
CA LEU A 61 16.44 -4.92 3.89
C LEU A 61 16.51 -3.91 5.02
N VAL A 62 16.79 -4.39 6.22
CA VAL A 62 16.93 -3.56 7.42
C VAL A 62 18.10 -4.09 8.24
N ASP A 63 18.84 -3.19 8.86
CA ASP A 63 19.81 -3.55 9.88
C ASP A 63 19.04 -4.07 11.12
N PRO A 64 19.30 -5.30 11.58
CA PRO A 64 18.61 -5.85 12.75
C PRO A 64 18.74 -4.98 14.00
N GLU A 65 19.87 -4.31 14.18
CA GLU A 65 20.12 -3.42 15.33
C GLU A 65 19.38 -2.08 15.23
N ALA A 66 19.01 -1.65 14.01
CA ALA A 66 18.28 -0.42 13.76
C ALA A 66 16.81 -0.62 13.46
N MET A 67 16.31 -1.84 13.54
CA MET A 67 14.94 -2.18 13.17
C MET A 67 13.93 -1.62 14.17
N LEU A 68 12.96 -0.84 13.67
CA LEU A 68 11.82 -0.38 14.46
C LEU A 68 10.72 -1.43 14.46
N THR A 69 10.51 -2.06 15.62
CA THR A 69 9.46 -3.07 15.83
C THR A 69 8.16 -2.41 16.30
N LYS A 70 7.06 -3.17 16.31
CA LYS A 70 5.77 -2.71 16.85
C LYS A 70 5.76 -2.54 18.37
N GLY A 71 6.70 -3.19 19.05
CA GLY A 71 6.86 -3.08 20.50
C GLY A 71 8.01 -2.14 20.87
N GLY A 72 8.22 -1.95 22.17
CA GLY A 72 9.38 -1.25 22.66
C GLY A 72 9.18 0.24 22.94
N LEU A 73 7.98 0.80 22.77
CA LEU A 73 7.66 2.17 23.18
C LEU A 73 7.84 2.34 24.69
N LYS A 74 8.40 3.48 25.08
CA LYS A 74 8.66 3.86 26.47
C LYS A 74 7.92 5.15 26.81
N PRO A 75 7.58 5.38 28.07
CA PRO A 75 7.08 6.68 28.52
C PRO A 75 8.06 7.79 28.15
N GLY A 76 7.56 8.86 27.55
CA GLY A 76 8.36 9.98 27.05
C GLY A 76 8.69 9.92 25.56
N ASP A 77 8.43 8.80 24.87
CA ASP A 77 8.57 8.72 23.41
C ASP A 77 7.55 9.61 22.70
N GLN A 78 7.97 10.25 21.63
CA GLN A 78 7.10 11.06 20.78
C GLN A 78 6.68 10.27 19.57
N LEU A 79 5.38 10.33 19.25
CA LEU A 79 4.79 9.67 18.11
C LEU A 79 4.56 10.66 16.97
N PHE A 80 5.06 10.32 15.80
CA PHE A 80 4.89 11.11 14.59
C PHE A 80 4.06 10.33 13.56
N LEU A 81 3.09 11.01 12.96
CA LEU A 81 2.34 10.48 11.83
C LEU A 81 2.76 11.24 10.57
N SER A 82 3.27 10.53 9.59
CA SER A 82 3.76 11.11 8.32
C SER A 82 2.67 11.41 7.30
N LYS A 83 1.40 11.17 7.64
CA LYS A 83 0.24 11.40 6.80
C LYS A 83 -0.83 12.17 7.56
N PRO A 84 -1.71 12.94 6.86
CA PRO A 84 -2.86 13.59 7.49
C PRO A 84 -3.80 12.59 8.16
N LEU A 85 -4.41 13.01 9.26
CA LEU A 85 -5.49 12.28 9.93
C LEU A 85 -6.81 12.40 9.14
N GLY A 86 -7.74 11.47 9.37
CA GLY A 86 -9.10 11.54 8.84
C GLY A 86 -9.32 10.83 7.52
N PHE A 87 -8.31 10.16 6.95
CA PHE A 87 -8.43 9.49 5.67
C PHE A 87 -9.53 8.43 5.65
N GLY A 88 -9.63 7.61 6.70
CA GLY A 88 -10.68 6.59 6.81
C GLY A 88 -12.08 7.18 6.91
N VAL A 89 -12.24 8.33 7.57
CA VAL A 89 -13.51 9.05 7.64
C VAL A 89 -13.88 9.60 6.27
N ALA A 90 -12.96 10.28 5.59
CA ALA A 90 -13.17 10.87 4.28
C ALA A 90 -13.55 9.82 3.22
N THR A 91 -12.83 8.71 3.16
CA THR A 91 -13.12 7.62 2.21
C THR A 91 -14.45 6.94 2.48
N THR A 92 -14.81 6.78 3.76
CA THR A 92 -16.12 6.21 4.15
C THR A 92 -17.25 7.17 3.79
N ALA A 93 -17.08 8.47 4.03
CA ALA A 93 -18.06 9.48 3.68
C ALA A 93 -18.27 9.54 2.16
N HIS A 94 -17.19 9.50 1.39
CA HIS A 94 -17.25 9.44 -0.07
C HIS A 94 -17.98 8.19 -0.56
N LYS A 95 -17.66 7.01 -0.01
CA LYS A 95 -18.35 5.74 -0.35
C LYS A 95 -19.87 5.80 -0.06
N ARG A 96 -20.28 6.59 0.93
CA ARG A 96 -21.69 6.77 1.33
C ARG A 96 -22.35 7.98 0.69
N GLU A 97 -21.70 8.62 -0.28
CA GLU A 97 -22.19 9.80 -0.98
C GLU A 97 -22.56 10.97 -0.02
N LEU A 98 -21.78 11.11 1.06
CA LEU A 98 -21.95 12.18 2.05
C LEU A 98 -21.03 13.39 1.79
N LEU A 99 -20.19 13.32 0.76
CA LEU A 99 -19.26 14.36 0.29
C LEU A 99 -19.42 14.55 -1.20
#